data_98f6b90907e9ffcb54f591ddf0b42f35
#
_entry.id   98f6b90907e9ffcb54f591ddf0b42f35
#
_cell.length_a   1.000
_cell.length_b   1.000
_cell.length_c   1.000
_cell.angle_alpha   90.00
_cell.angle_beta   90.00
_cell.angle_gamma   90.00
#
_symmetry.space_group_name_H-M   'P 1'
#
loop_
_entity.id
_entity.type
_entity.pdbx_description
1 polymer ?
#
loop_
_entity_poly.entity_id
_entity_poly.type
_entity_poly.pdbx_seq_one_letter_code
_entity_poly.pdbx_strand_id
1 'polypeptide(L)'
;KQQTAKQKPEIITFRGIRGIKELLLELLDAGGKEHHTFGSTKESLMLGEAWWVSYHKKRASKNIKAKLIFNESLQYWKAETKYPKSTIRYTNQGFEPLTETIIRNDKIGIIIWTKKPMGVLIHNKVAADSYEHFFKMIWKGSFAEKK
;
A
#
# COMPACT_ATOMS: atom_id res chain seq x y z
N LYS A 1 -19.59 23.31 -22.81
CA LYS A 1 -19.12 23.25 -22.26
C LYS A 1 -18.62 22.44 -21.26
N GLN A 2 -17.91 22.20 -20.81
CA GLN A 2 -17.39 21.34 -20.07
C GLN A 2 -17.34 21.57 -18.68
N GLN A 3 -17.52 20.68 -17.79
CA GLN A 3 -17.65 20.85 -16.38
C GLN A 3 -16.41 20.41 -15.64
N THR A 4 -15.27 20.80 -16.14
CA THR A 4 -14.02 20.38 -15.55
C THR A 4 -13.85 20.87 -14.11
N ALA A 5 -14.40 22.03 -13.78
CA ALA A 5 -14.30 22.58 -12.44
C ALA A 5 -14.94 21.69 -11.36
N LYS A 6 -15.84 20.79 -11.76
CA LYS A 6 -16.52 19.91 -10.81
C LYS A 6 -15.84 18.56 -10.66
N GLN A 7 -14.83 18.29 -11.46
CA GLN A 7 -14.14 17.02 -11.39
C GLN A 7 -13.13 17.05 -10.25
N LYS A 8 -13.04 15.95 -9.54
CA LYS A 8 -12.04 15.82 -8.50
C LYS A 8 -10.66 15.71 -9.14
N PRO A 9 -9.60 16.22 -8.49
CA PRO A 9 -8.26 16.02 -9.01
C PRO A 9 -7.96 14.55 -9.12
N GLU A 10 -7.25 14.16 -10.17
CA GLU A 10 -6.83 12.78 -10.34
C GLU A 10 -5.57 12.47 -9.54
N ILE A 11 -4.81 13.49 -9.15
CA ILE A 11 -3.57 13.31 -8.40
C ILE A 11 -3.57 14.27 -7.23
N ILE A 12 -3.36 13.70 -6.03
CA ILE A 12 -3.28 14.50 -4.80
C ILE A 12 -1.98 14.13 -4.08
N THR A 13 -1.24 15.15 -3.62
CA THR A 13 -0.01 14.93 -2.86
C THR A 13 -0.26 15.01 -1.37
N PHE A 14 0.46 14.18 -0.63
CA PHE A 14 0.39 14.14 0.83
C PHE A 14 1.82 14.24 1.38
N ARG A 15 1.99 14.95 2.50
CA ARG A 15 3.32 15.18 3.05
C ARG A 15 3.35 14.88 4.54
N GLY A 16 4.48 14.31 4.98
CA GLY A 16 4.74 14.03 6.38
C GLY A 16 3.97 12.84 6.89
N ILE A 17 4.27 12.43 8.11
CA ILE A 17 3.64 11.25 8.70
C ILE A 17 2.13 11.38 8.75
N ARG A 18 1.64 12.54 9.15
CA ARG A 18 0.19 12.77 9.21
C ARG A 18 -0.44 12.67 7.82
N GLY A 19 0.21 13.27 6.82
CA GLY A 19 -0.30 13.22 5.45
C GLY A 19 -0.33 11.80 4.91
N ILE A 20 0.69 10.99 5.20
CA ILE A 20 0.71 9.60 4.75
C ILE A 20 -0.41 8.80 5.42
N LYS A 21 -0.67 9.04 6.69
CA LYS A 21 -1.79 8.39 7.38
C LYS A 21 -3.12 8.75 6.71
N GLU A 22 -3.27 10.01 6.31
CA GLU A 22 -4.48 10.45 5.60
C GLU A 22 -4.61 9.76 4.25
N LEU A 23 -3.50 9.66 3.50
CA LEU A 23 -3.48 8.95 2.23
C LEU A 23 -3.95 7.50 2.40
N LEU A 24 -3.40 6.82 3.41
CA LEU A 24 -3.73 5.42 3.65
C LEU A 24 -5.21 5.24 4.03
N LEU A 25 -5.76 6.16 4.81
CA LEU A 25 -7.18 6.10 5.17
C LEU A 25 -8.07 6.37 3.94
N GLU A 26 -7.66 7.29 3.08
CA GLU A 26 -8.38 7.54 1.82
C GLU A 26 -8.43 6.27 0.98
N LEU A 27 -7.33 5.52 0.93
CA LEU A 27 -7.28 4.28 0.16
C LEU A 27 -8.25 3.23 0.69
N LEU A 28 -8.52 3.21 1.98
CA LEU A 28 -9.50 2.28 2.54
C LEU A 28 -10.92 2.58 2.09
N ASP A 29 -11.18 3.84 1.75
CA ASP A 29 -12.52 4.25 1.31
C ASP A 29 -12.75 4.06 -0.19
N ALA A 30 -11.72 3.66 -0.94
CA ALA A 30 -11.91 3.27 -2.33
C ALA A 30 -12.74 1.99 -2.37
N GLY A 31 -13.60 1.82 -3.30
CA GLY A 31 -14.44 0.61 -3.39
C GLY A 31 -13.61 -0.66 -3.60
N GLY A 32 -14.29 -1.78 -3.70
CA GLY A 32 -13.63 -3.06 -3.97
C GLY A 32 -13.20 -3.80 -2.72
N LYS A 33 -12.86 -5.08 -2.89
CA LYS A 33 -12.58 -5.99 -1.78
C LYS A 33 -11.13 -6.42 -1.71
N GLU A 34 -10.26 -5.86 -2.54
CA GLU A 34 -8.86 -6.25 -2.59
C GLU A 34 -7.95 -5.07 -2.27
N HIS A 35 -6.90 -5.35 -1.52
CA HIS A 35 -5.87 -4.38 -1.18
C HIS A 35 -4.55 -5.05 -1.53
N HIS A 36 -3.84 -4.51 -2.50
CA HIS A 36 -2.57 -5.06 -2.94
C HIS A 36 -1.45 -4.04 -2.73
N THR A 37 -0.32 -4.49 -2.20
CA THR A 37 0.81 -3.59 -2.03
C THR A 37 2.11 -4.31 -2.39
N PHE A 38 3.09 -3.53 -2.85
CA PHE A 38 4.44 -4.04 -3.05
C PHE A 38 5.44 -2.94 -2.71
N GLY A 39 6.65 -3.35 -2.34
CA GLY A 39 7.72 -2.42 -2.00
C GLY A 39 7.76 -2.01 -0.53
N SER A 40 6.96 -2.63 0.33
CA SER A 40 6.96 -2.28 1.75
C SER A 40 8.27 -2.69 2.41
N THR A 41 8.85 -1.80 3.19
CA THR A 41 10.11 -2.02 3.89
C THR A 41 9.98 -1.63 5.36
N LYS A 42 11.05 -1.88 6.11
CA LYS A 42 11.08 -1.55 7.54
C LYS A 42 10.88 -0.05 7.78
N GLU A 43 11.25 0.81 6.83
CA GLU A 43 11.05 2.25 6.98
C GLU A 43 9.57 2.62 7.11
N SER A 44 8.68 1.81 6.57
CA SER A 44 7.24 2.07 6.68
C SER A 44 6.77 2.02 8.13
N LEU A 45 7.52 1.36 9.02
CA LEU A 45 7.15 1.28 10.42
C LEU A 45 7.31 2.59 11.16
N MET A 46 7.83 3.64 10.49
CA MET A 46 7.90 4.97 11.11
C MET A 46 6.52 5.53 11.47
N LEU A 47 5.45 5.00 10.86
CA LEU A 47 4.09 5.40 11.23
C LEU A 47 3.66 4.85 12.58
N GLY A 48 4.42 3.88 13.10
CA GLY A 48 4.12 3.25 14.38
C GLY A 48 3.58 1.84 14.19
N GLU A 49 4.15 0.90 14.93
CA GLU A 49 3.74 -0.51 14.82
C GLU A 49 2.26 -0.69 15.18
N ALA A 50 1.84 -0.06 16.28
CA ALA A 50 0.45 -0.16 16.72
C ALA A 50 -0.50 0.49 15.70
N TRP A 51 -0.05 1.55 15.06
CA TRP A 51 -0.87 2.20 14.03
C TRP A 51 -1.13 1.26 12.86
N TRP A 52 -0.09 0.56 12.39
CA TRP A 52 -0.24 -0.37 11.29
C TRP A 52 -1.17 -1.54 11.64
N VAL A 53 -1.05 -2.06 12.86
CA VAL A 53 -1.95 -3.14 13.30
C VAL A 53 -3.40 -2.66 13.28
N SER A 54 -3.63 -1.46 13.82
CA SER A 54 -4.97 -0.85 13.85
C SER A 54 -5.50 -0.63 12.44
N TYR A 55 -4.65 -0.11 11.55
CA TYR A 55 -5.02 0.14 10.15
C TYR A 55 -5.48 -1.16 9.46
N HIS A 56 -4.71 -2.24 9.61
CA HIS A 56 -5.06 -3.50 8.96
C HIS A 56 -6.27 -4.17 9.59
N LYS A 57 -6.48 -3.97 10.89
CA LYS A 57 -7.71 -4.46 11.53
C LYS A 57 -8.92 -3.71 10.96
N LYS A 58 -8.79 -2.41 10.76
CA LYS A 58 -9.85 -1.61 10.15
C LYS A 58 -10.12 -2.07 8.73
N ARG A 59 -9.05 -2.31 7.95
CA ARG A 59 -9.19 -2.85 6.60
C ARG A 59 -9.97 -4.17 6.62
N ALA A 60 -9.58 -5.09 7.48
CA ALA A 60 -10.22 -6.40 7.56
C ALA A 60 -11.67 -6.30 7.99
N SER A 61 -11.99 -5.35 8.90
CA SER A 61 -13.38 -5.14 9.34
C SER A 61 -14.29 -4.65 8.22
N LYS A 62 -13.71 -4.06 7.19
CA LYS A 62 -14.45 -3.64 5.99
C LYS A 62 -14.54 -4.79 4.97
N ASN A 63 -14.10 -5.97 5.34
CA ASN A 63 -14.10 -7.16 4.49
C ASN A 63 -13.23 -6.96 3.24
N ILE A 64 -12.13 -6.26 3.39
CA ILE A 64 -11.13 -6.04 2.35
C ILE A 64 -9.97 -6.98 2.60
N LYS A 65 -9.74 -7.93 1.70
CA LYS A 65 -8.62 -8.86 1.81
C LYS A 65 -7.35 -8.20 1.29
N ALA A 66 -6.21 -8.57 1.85
CA ALA A 66 -4.94 -7.98 1.44
C ALA A 66 -3.96 -9.02 0.93
N LYS A 67 -3.24 -8.66 -0.12
CA LYS A 67 -2.06 -9.38 -0.57
C LYS A 67 -0.91 -8.39 -0.52
N LEU A 68 0.05 -8.66 0.34
CA LEU A 68 1.12 -7.72 0.65
C LEU A 68 2.47 -8.33 0.26
N ILE A 69 3.23 -7.61 -0.55
CA ILE A 69 4.58 -8.02 -0.92
C ILE A 69 5.55 -7.10 -0.19
N PHE A 70 6.27 -7.68 0.77
CA PHE A 70 7.21 -6.95 1.60
C PHE A 70 8.63 -7.24 1.16
N ASN A 71 9.54 -6.31 1.38
CA ASN A 71 10.96 -6.63 1.30
C ASN A 71 11.29 -7.60 2.42
N GLU A 72 12.22 -8.52 2.20
CA GLU A 72 12.53 -9.55 3.18
C GLU A 72 13.02 -8.98 4.51
N SER A 73 13.49 -7.75 4.52
CA SER A 73 13.90 -7.08 5.77
C SER A 73 12.75 -6.94 6.77
N LEU A 74 11.50 -7.08 6.31
CA LEU A 74 10.32 -7.00 7.19
C LEU A 74 9.89 -8.36 7.75
N GLN A 75 10.61 -9.45 7.48
CA GLN A 75 10.20 -10.76 7.97
C GLN A 75 10.13 -10.81 9.50
N TYR A 76 11.01 -10.09 10.18
CA TYR A 76 11.02 -10.06 11.64
C TYR A 76 9.72 -9.51 12.24
N TRP A 77 8.99 -8.69 11.47
CA TRP A 77 7.76 -8.05 11.94
C TRP A 77 6.62 -9.06 12.11
N LYS A 78 6.69 -10.19 11.41
CA LYS A 78 5.66 -11.24 11.49
C LYS A 78 4.26 -10.70 11.22
N ALA A 79 4.13 -9.92 10.16
CA ALA A 79 2.85 -9.28 9.81
C ALA A 79 1.71 -10.30 9.63
N GLU A 80 2.04 -11.50 9.18
CA GLU A 80 1.05 -12.58 9.00
C GLU A 80 0.30 -12.88 10.29
N THR A 81 0.92 -12.65 11.44
CA THR A 81 0.31 -12.91 12.74
C THR A 81 -0.45 -11.70 13.28
N LYS A 82 -0.31 -10.55 12.62
CA LYS A 82 -0.83 -9.29 13.13
C LYS A 82 -1.90 -8.66 12.24
N TYR A 83 -1.86 -8.97 10.94
CA TYR A 83 -2.76 -8.34 9.96
C TYR A 83 -3.81 -9.36 9.53
N PRO A 84 -5.04 -9.26 10.01
CA PRO A 84 -6.07 -10.27 9.66
C PRO A 84 -6.42 -10.21 8.18
N LYS A 85 -6.88 -11.33 7.63
CA LYS A 85 -7.32 -11.46 6.25
C LYS A 85 -6.25 -10.99 5.25
N SER A 86 -5.00 -11.39 5.49
CA SER A 86 -3.90 -11.02 4.61
C SER A 86 -3.08 -12.24 4.22
N THR A 87 -2.48 -12.17 3.04
CA THR A 87 -1.47 -13.10 2.57
C THR A 87 -0.22 -12.28 2.28
N ILE A 88 0.90 -12.66 2.87
CA ILE A 88 2.12 -11.88 2.77
C ILE A 88 3.21 -12.71 2.10
N ARG A 89 3.89 -12.11 1.13
CA ARG A 89 5.02 -12.71 0.46
C ARG A 89 6.17 -11.70 0.47
N TYR A 90 7.36 -12.17 0.17
CA TYR A 90 8.57 -11.37 0.32
C TYR A 90 9.39 -11.37 -0.97
N THR A 91 10.14 -10.29 -1.17
CA THR A 91 11.09 -10.19 -2.27
C THR A 91 12.46 -9.83 -1.71
N ASN A 92 13.49 -10.24 -2.42
CA ASN A 92 14.86 -9.82 -2.13
C ASN A 92 15.41 -9.17 -3.39
N GLN A 93 15.51 -7.85 -3.38
CA GLN A 93 15.99 -7.11 -4.54
C GLN A 93 17.44 -6.69 -4.41
N GLY A 94 18.11 -7.10 -3.33
CA GLY A 94 19.48 -6.70 -3.09
C GLY A 94 19.64 -5.26 -2.62
N PHE A 95 18.54 -4.57 -2.36
CA PHE A 95 18.55 -3.21 -1.79
C PHE A 95 17.26 -2.99 -1.04
N GLU A 96 17.25 -1.96 -0.20
CA GLU A 96 16.07 -1.60 0.58
C GLU A 96 15.26 -0.60 -0.24
N PRO A 97 14.10 -1.00 -0.80
CA PRO A 97 13.30 -0.01 -1.54
C PRO A 97 12.74 1.03 -0.58
N LEU A 98 12.68 2.26 -1.05
CA LEU A 98 12.13 3.37 -0.26
C LEU A 98 10.80 3.85 -0.83
N THR A 99 10.24 3.14 -1.79
CA THR A 99 8.93 3.46 -2.35
C THR A 99 8.01 2.27 -2.21
N GLU A 100 6.79 2.54 -1.84
CA GLU A 100 5.76 1.51 -1.69
C GLU A 100 4.57 1.88 -2.56
N THR A 101 4.02 0.90 -3.26
CA THR A 101 2.85 1.10 -4.11
C THR A 101 1.68 0.32 -3.54
N ILE A 102 0.54 0.97 -3.40
CA ILE A 102 -0.68 0.38 -2.88
C ILE A 102 -1.77 0.53 -3.93
N ILE A 103 -2.45 -0.56 -4.26
CA ILE A 103 -3.52 -0.55 -5.26
C ILE A 103 -4.84 -0.89 -4.58
N ARG A 104 -5.80 0.02 -4.71
CA ARG A 104 -7.12 -0.16 -4.13
C ARG A 104 -8.16 0.22 -5.20
N ASN A 105 -8.68 -0.80 -5.90
CA ASN A 105 -9.72 -0.61 -6.91
C ASN A 105 -9.25 0.35 -8.02
N ASP A 106 -9.77 1.56 -8.07
CA ASP A 106 -9.42 2.55 -9.08
C ASP A 106 -8.44 3.60 -8.56
N LYS A 107 -7.81 3.33 -7.41
CA LYS A 107 -6.86 4.26 -6.78
C LYS A 107 -5.53 3.60 -6.52
N ILE A 108 -4.47 4.38 -6.65
CA ILE A 108 -3.11 3.96 -6.36
C ILE A 108 -2.51 4.94 -5.38
N GLY A 109 -1.86 4.43 -4.35
CA GLY A 109 -1.04 5.26 -3.47
C GLY A 109 0.42 4.89 -3.70
N ILE A 110 1.27 5.90 -3.87
CA ILE A 110 2.72 5.70 -3.93
C ILE A 110 3.33 6.52 -2.83
N ILE A 111 4.09 5.86 -1.95
CA ILE A 111 4.67 6.50 -0.78
C ILE A 111 6.18 6.41 -0.86
N ILE A 112 6.85 7.53 -0.61
CA ILE A 112 8.31 7.61 -0.55
C ILE A 112 8.70 7.68 0.93
N TRP A 113 9.37 6.64 1.41
CA TRP A 113 9.69 6.47 2.82
C TRP A 113 11.04 7.09 3.18
N THR A 114 11.10 8.42 3.14
CA THR A 114 12.25 9.18 3.64
C THR A 114 11.89 9.74 5.01
N LYS A 115 12.84 10.44 5.65
CA LYS A 115 12.59 11.02 6.99
C LYS A 115 11.32 11.85 7.04
N LYS A 116 11.07 12.61 5.97
CA LYS A 116 9.82 13.35 5.81
C LYS A 116 9.08 12.69 4.65
N PRO A 117 8.29 11.67 4.94
CA PRO A 117 7.68 10.90 3.85
C PRO A 117 6.73 11.74 3.03
N MET A 118 6.61 11.37 1.77
CA MET A 118 5.67 12.00 0.84
C MET A 118 4.92 10.92 0.13
N GLY A 119 3.74 11.24 -0.34
CA GLY A 119 2.97 10.29 -1.13
C GLY A 119 2.08 10.98 -2.12
N VAL A 120 1.63 10.21 -3.09
CA VAL A 120 0.64 10.67 -4.05
C VAL A 120 -0.49 9.66 -4.11
N LEU A 121 -1.70 10.18 -4.26
CA LEU A 121 -2.87 9.36 -4.54
C LEU A 121 -3.25 9.62 -5.98
N ILE A 122 -3.34 8.57 -6.76
CA ILE A 122 -3.73 8.65 -8.16
C ILE A 122 -5.09 7.98 -8.29
N HIS A 123 -6.10 8.75 -8.69
CA HIS A 123 -7.44 8.23 -8.91
C HIS A 123 -7.64 8.06 -10.42
N ASN A 124 -7.33 6.88 -10.92
CA ASN A 124 -7.39 6.59 -12.36
C ASN A 124 -7.44 5.09 -12.58
N LYS A 125 -8.53 4.63 -13.16
CA LYS A 125 -8.76 3.19 -13.35
C LYS A 125 -7.74 2.55 -14.29
N VAL A 126 -7.37 3.24 -15.36
CA VAL A 126 -6.40 2.72 -16.32
C VAL A 126 -5.05 2.52 -15.64
N ALA A 127 -4.62 3.51 -14.85
CA ALA A 127 -3.36 3.40 -14.11
C ALA A 127 -3.43 2.29 -13.07
N ALA A 128 -4.56 2.16 -12.36
CA ALA A 128 -4.73 1.11 -11.36
C ALA A 128 -4.64 -0.27 -11.99
N ASP A 129 -5.29 -0.48 -13.14
CA ASP A 129 -5.23 -1.75 -13.84
C ASP A 129 -3.81 -2.08 -14.30
N SER A 130 -3.08 -1.07 -14.75
CA SER A 130 -1.69 -1.24 -15.16
C SER A 130 -0.82 -1.68 -13.98
N TYR A 131 -0.98 -1.02 -12.83
CA TYR A 131 -0.22 -1.40 -11.63
C TYR A 131 -0.59 -2.79 -11.12
N GLU A 132 -1.84 -3.23 -11.35
CA GLU A 132 -2.21 -4.61 -11.00
C GLU A 132 -1.40 -5.63 -11.80
N HIS A 133 -1.10 -5.33 -13.06
CA HIS A 133 -0.26 -6.22 -13.86
C HIS A 133 1.16 -6.29 -13.28
N PHE A 134 1.72 -5.14 -12.85
CA PHE A 134 3.02 -5.14 -12.19
C PHE A 134 2.97 -5.93 -10.89
N PHE A 135 1.91 -5.75 -10.13
CA PHE A 135 1.75 -6.49 -8.87
C PHE A 135 1.77 -8.00 -9.12
N LYS A 136 1.03 -8.46 -10.11
CA LYS A 136 0.96 -9.90 -10.42
C LYS A 136 2.32 -10.47 -10.81
N MET A 137 3.11 -9.70 -11.57
CA MET A 137 4.46 -10.11 -11.94
C MET A 137 5.34 -10.28 -10.71
N ILE A 138 5.30 -9.29 -9.82
CA ILE A 138 6.12 -9.32 -8.61
C ILE A 138 5.66 -10.44 -7.68
N TRP A 139 4.35 -10.63 -7.53
CA TRP A 139 3.79 -11.68 -6.70
C TRP A 139 4.28 -13.05 -7.14
N LYS A 140 4.30 -13.28 -8.43
CA LYS A 140 4.72 -14.55 -8.99
C LYS A 140 6.18 -14.88 -8.67
N GLY A 141 7.04 -13.86 -8.61
CA GLY A 141 8.45 -14.03 -8.29
C GLY A 141 8.77 -13.91 -6.80
N SER A 142 7.77 -13.73 -5.97
CA SER A 142 7.98 -13.56 -4.54
C SER A 142 7.93 -14.91 -3.81
N PHE A 143 8.26 -14.91 -2.51
CA PHE A 143 8.30 -16.15 -1.73
C PHE A 143 7.58 -15.96 -0.40
N ALA A 144 7.10 -17.09 0.16
CA ALA A 144 6.46 -17.08 1.47
C ALA A 144 7.52 -16.90 2.57
N GLU A 145 7.07 -16.67 3.79
CA GLU A 145 7.98 -16.50 4.92
C GLU A 145 8.92 -17.70 5.04
N LYS A 146 10.20 -17.39 5.22
CA LYS A 146 11.21 -18.43 5.46
C LYS A 146 11.19 -18.81 6.93
N LYS A 147 11.22 -20.10 7.16
CA LYS A 147 11.25 -20.63 8.53
C LYS A 147 12.65 -20.94 8.98
#